data_b1ba6205f8c6713de1805a94b14d1d36
#
_entry.id   b1ba6205f8c6713de1805a94b14d1d36
#
_cell.length_a   1.000
_cell.length_b   1.000
_cell.length_c   1.000
_cell.angle_alpha   90.00
_cell.angle_beta   90.00
_cell.angle_gamma   90.00
#
_symmetry.space_group_name_H-M   'P 1'
#
loop_
_entity.id
_entity.type
_entity.pdbx_description
1 polymer ?
#
loop_
_entity_poly.entity_id
_entity_poly.type
_entity_poly.pdbx_seq_one_letter_code
_entity_poly.pdbx_strand_id
1 'polypeptide(L)'
;AQEQLEKLLDELNKGEYTLEEIQCIEKLMKKGILISDNQDELAELEFLENKTKYQTDQLNMMVVVTNACNFRCEYCVQEHEIKNLSSNAEHNILEFIKNNAKIKRNITISWFGGEPLLKFADIKRMLHKACQYGDEYGCKITSDITTNGYLLNEQNIREMKQLNVKSIQITIDGDRESHNKRRYLAGAGETYDKIKENLIKVSEQNIFVILRILTKKM
;
A
#
# COMPACT_ATOMS: atom_id res chain seq x y z
N ALA A 1 12.70 -29.99 -3.07
CA ALA A 1 11.36 -29.42 -2.92
C ALA A 1 10.42 -29.90 -4.02
N GLN A 2 10.80 -29.81 -5.31
CA GLN A 2 9.97 -30.22 -6.46
C GLN A 2 9.76 -31.74 -6.49
N GLU A 3 10.80 -32.53 -6.27
CA GLU A 3 10.79 -34.00 -6.21
C GLU A 3 9.93 -34.53 -5.04
N GLN A 4 9.88 -33.79 -3.92
CA GLN A 4 9.01 -34.12 -2.78
C GLN A 4 7.53 -33.82 -3.07
N LEU A 5 7.26 -32.77 -3.85
CA LEU A 5 5.91 -32.43 -4.27
C LEU A 5 5.35 -33.45 -5.28
N GLU A 6 6.17 -33.87 -6.26
CA GLU A 6 5.81 -34.89 -7.25
C GLU A 6 5.55 -36.25 -6.58
N LYS A 7 6.37 -36.62 -5.59
CA LYS A 7 6.14 -37.83 -4.79
C LYS A 7 4.84 -37.77 -3.99
N LEU A 8 4.55 -36.63 -3.37
CA LEU A 8 3.31 -36.41 -2.62
C LEU A 8 2.07 -36.48 -3.53
N LEU A 9 2.15 -35.92 -4.74
CA LEU A 9 1.09 -36.01 -5.76
C LEU A 9 0.85 -37.44 -6.25
N ASP A 10 1.91 -38.23 -6.42
CA ASP A 10 1.81 -39.65 -6.77
C ASP A 10 1.18 -40.51 -5.66
N GLU A 11 1.47 -40.19 -4.42
CA GLU A 11 0.88 -40.84 -3.22
C GLU A 11 -0.57 -40.44 -3.02
N LEU A 12 -0.93 -39.16 -3.27
CA LEU A 12 -2.31 -38.66 -3.29
C LEU A 12 -3.19 -39.42 -4.28
N ASN A 13 -2.66 -39.78 -5.44
CA ASN A 13 -3.39 -40.57 -6.46
C ASN A 13 -3.60 -42.03 -6.09
N LYS A 14 -2.85 -42.57 -5.11
CA LYS A 14 -2.98 -44.00 -4.68
C LYS A 14 -4.00 -44.20 -3.56
N GLY A 15 -4.45 -43.15 -2.89
CA GLY A 15 -5.50 -43.15 -1.87
C GLY A 15 -5.14 -43.76 -0.50
N GLU A 16 -3.88 -44.07 -0.26
CA GLU A 16 -3.37 -44.56 1.03
C GLU A 16 -2.43 -43.52 1.63
N TYR A 17 -2.80 -42.92 2.78
CA TYR A 17 -2.02 -41.85 3.40
C TYR A 17 -1.59 -42.21 4.82
N THR A 18 -0.37 -41.87 5.17
CA THR A 18 0.11 -41.86 6.56
C THR A 18 -0.45 -40.65 7.31
N LEU A 19 -0.45 -40.69 8.64
CA LEU A 19 -0.88 -39.58 9.47
C LEU A 19 -0.09 -38.28 9.22
N GLU A 20 1.21 -38.39 8.90
CA GLU A 20 2.07 -37.24 8.60
C GLU A 20 1.70 -36.58 7.26
N GLU A 21 1.38 -37.40 6.26
CA GLU A 21 0.92 -36.94 4.95
C GLU A 21 -0.44 -36.26 5.04
N ILE A 22 -1.37 -36.80 5.80
CA ILE A 22 -2.68 -36.17 6.05
C ILE A 22 -2.49 -34.79 6.67
N GLN A 23 -1.63 -34.67 7.69
CA GLN A 23 -1.32 -33.38 8.31
C GLN A 23 -0.66 -32.38 7.33
N CYS A 24 0.16 -32.87 6.41
CA CYS A 24 0.76 -32.04 5.36
C CYS A 24 -0.30 -31.57 4.38
N ILE A 25 -1.17 -32.45 3.89
CA ILE A 25 -2.30 -32.15 3.00
C ILE A 25 -3.20 -31.10 3.64
N GLU A 26 -3.60 -31.28 4.90
CA GLU A 26 -4.43 -30.29 5.61
C GLU A 26 -3.78 -28.90 5.70
N LYS A 27 -2.47 -28.85 5.92
CA LYS A 27 -1.72 -27.58 5.94
C LYS A 27 -1.70 -26.92 4.56
N LEU A 28 -1.55 -27.70 3.50
CA LEU A 28 -1.56 -27.20 2.12
C LEU A 28 -2.96 -26.75 1.71
N MET A 29 -4.01 -27.48 2.10
CA MET A 29 -5.40 -27.06 1.90
C MET A 29 -5.73 -25.77 2.63
N LYS A 30 -5.34 -25.64 3.90
CA LYS A 30 -5.52 -24.40 4.68
C LYS A 30 -4.83 -23.19 4.06
N LYS A 31 -3.75 -23.40 3.32
CA LYS A 31 -3.01 -22.35 2.60
C LYS A 31 -3.54 -22.12 1.18
N GLY A 32 -4.56 -22.85 0.73
CA GLY A 32 -5.07 -22.77 -0.63
C GLY A 32 -4.09 -23.26 -1.72
N ILE A 33 -3.09 -24.09 -1.35
CA ILE A 33 -2.12 -24.67 -2.28
C ILE A 33 -2.69 -25.98 -2.88
N LEU A 34 -3.44 -26.73 -2.08
CA LEU A 34 -4.25 -27.86 -2.53
C LEU A 34 -5.73 -27.51 -2.33
N ILE A 35 -6.52 -27.84 -3.31
CA ILE A 35 -7.98 -27.66 -3.32
C ILE A 35 -8.65 -29.00 -3.65
N SER A 36 -9.91 -29.14 -3.30
CA SER A 36 -10.72 -30.31 -3.70
C SER A 36 -11.08 -30.21 -5.19
N ASP A 37 -11.11 -31.35 -5.90
CA ASP A 37 -11.53 -31.41 -7.30
C ASP A 37 -12.96 -30.90 -7.54
N ASN A 38 -13.78 -30.87 -6.49
CA ASN A 38 -15.15 -30.35 -6.53
C ASN A 38 -15.23 -28.82 -6.20
N GLN A 39 -14.11 -28.16 -5.94
CA GLN A 39 -14.08 -26.73 -5.65
C GLN A 39 -14.08 -25.95 -6.97
N ASP A 40 -15.12 -25.17 -7.18
CA ASP A 40 -15.19 -24.25 -8.32
C ASP A 40 -14.46 -22.95 -7.98
N GLU A 41 -13.14 -22.92 -8.24
CA GLU A 41 -12.29 -21.76 -8.00
C GLU A 41 -12.75 -20.52 -8.79
N LEU A 42 -13.31 -20.73 -9.99
CA LEU A 42 -13.78 -19.64 -10.82
C LEU A 42 -15.00 -18.97 -10.19
N ALA A 43 -15.98 -19.77 -9.75
CA ALA A 43 -17.15 -19.25 -9.04
C ALA A 43 -16.78 -18.55 -7.73
N GLU A 44 -15.78 -19.06 -7.00
CA GLU A 44 -15.27 -18.43 -5.78
C GLU A 44 -14.59 -17.09 -6.08
N LEU A 45 -13.76 -17.01 -7.11
CA LEU A 45 -13.14 -15.78 -7.58
C LEU A 45 -14.19 -14.76 -8.06
N GLU A 46 -15.17 -15.19 -8.84
CA GLU A 46 -16.30 -14.35 -9.28
C GLU A 46 -17.09 -13.81 -8.08
N PHE A 47 -17.35 -14.65 -7.08
CA PHE A 47 -18.02 -14.21 -5.86
C PHE A 47 -17.21 -13.14 -5.11
N LEU A 48 -15.90 -13.36 -4.95
CA LEU A 48 -15.00 -12.39 -4.28
C LEU A 48 -14.91 -11.08 -5.07
N GLU A 49 -14.79 -11.16 -6.39
CA GLU A 49 -14.79 -9.99 -7.27
C GLU A 49 -16.09 -9.20 -7.15
N ASN A 50 -17.23 -9.89 -7.27
CA ASN A 50 -18.54 -9.26 -7.14
C ASN A 50 -18.76 -8.67 -5.76
N LYS A 51 -18.36 -9.35 -4.70
CA LYS A 51 -18.42 -8.84 -3.34
C LYS A 51 -17.63 -7.53 -3.21
N THR A 52 -16.42 -7.47 -3.77
CA THR A 52 -15.59 -6.26 -3.74
C THR A 52 -16.18 -5.15 -4.60
N LYS A 53 -16.64 -5.49 -5.81
CA LYS A 53 -17.19 -4.55 -6.80
C LYS A 53 -18.49 -3.88 -6.34
N TYR A 54 -19.34 -4.63 -5.66
CA TYR A 54 -20.65 -4.15 -5.20
C TYR A 54 -20.68 -3.79 -3.71
N GLN A 55 -19.53 -3.75 -3.05
CA GLN A 55 -19.45 -3.34 -1.65
C GLN A 55 -19.70 -1.84 -1.52
N THR A 56 -20.82 -1.48 -0.92
CA THR A 56 -21.28 -0.09 -0.80
C THR A 56 -20.94 0.58 0.52
N ASP A 57 -20.45 -0.18 1.50
CA ASP A 57 -20.14 0.30 2.86
C ASP A 57 -18.69 0.80 3.03
N GLN A 58 -17.90 0.77 1.95
CA GLN A 58 -16.53 1.27 1.92
C GLN A 58 -16.37 2.36 0.87
N LEU A 59 -15.45 3.29 1.14
CA LEU A 59 -14.99 4.29 0.19
C LEU A 59 -13.47 4.28 0.19
N ASN A 60 -12.87 4.05 -0.99
CA ASN A 60 -11.45 4.23 -1.22
C ASN A 60 -11.25 5.45 -2.11
N MET A 61 -10.43 6.39 -1.69
CA MET A 61 -10.14 7.59 -2.45
C MET A 61 -8.66 7.91 -2.47
N MET A 62 -8.18 8.41 -3.59
CA MET A 62 -6.82 8.91 -3.73
C MET A 62 -6.83 10.43 -3.77
N VAL A 63 -5.96 11.05 -2.98
CA VAL A 63 -5.81 12.50 -2.92
C VAL A 63 -4.41 12.88 -3.38
N VAL A 64 -4.33 13.62 -4.47
CA VAL A 64 -3.09 14.20 -4.99
C VAL A 64 -2.90 15.57 -4.37
N VAL A 65 -2.00 15.69 -3.39
CA VAL A 65 -1.81 16.94 -2.63
C VAL A 65 -0.90 17.93 -3.35
N THR A 66 0.00 17.45 -4.22
CA THR A 66 0.92 18.27 -5.01
C THR A 66 1.46 17.49 -6.20
N ASN A 67 1.73 18.16 -7.30
CA ASN A 67 2.49 17.61 -8.42
C ASN A 67 3.99 17.89 -8.30
N ALA A 68 4.42 18.72 -7.32
CA ALA A 68 5.82 18.94 -7.05
C ALA A 68 6.50 17.67 -6.53
N CYS A 69 7.72 17.43 -6.98
CA CYS A 69 8.55 16.33 -6.50
C CYS A 69 9.99 16.81 -6.33
N ASN A 70 10.66 16.32 -5.30
CA ASN A 70 12.08 16.54 -5.07
C ASN A 70 12.98 15.60 -5.89
N PHE A 71 12.39 14.60 -6.60
CA PHE A 71 13.10 13.69 -7.50
C PHE A 71 12.87 14.06 -8.97
N ARG A 72 13.75 13.49 -9.84
CA ARG A 72 13.63 13.49 -11.30
C ARG A 72 13.88 12.07 -11.80
N CYS A 73 12.91 11.17 -11.54
CA CYS A 73 13.00 9.78 -11.98
C CYS A 73 12.90 9.71 -13.52
N GLU A 74 13.77 8.93 -14.16
CA GLU A 74 13.83 8.80 -15.64
C GLU A 74 12.51 8.35 -16.29
N TYR A 75 11.72 7.57 -15.57
CA TYR A 75 10.46 6.99 -16.05
C TYR A 75 9.22 7.70 -15.50
N CYS A 76 9.40 8.86 -14.85
CA CYS A 76 8.27 9.57 -14.27
C CYS A 76 7.36 10.12 -15.37
N VAL A 77 6.08 9.76 -15.29
CA VAL A 77 5.06 10.23 -16.23
C VAL A 77 4.40 11.55 -15.81
N GLN A 78 4.75 12.03 -14.58
CA GLN A 78 4.19 13.27 -14.05
C GLN A 78 4.98 14.48 -14.56
N GLU A 79 4.24 15.51 -14.97
CA GLU A 79 4.80 16.83 -15.19
C GLU A 79 5.15 17.45 -13.83
N HIS A 80 6.40 17.92 -13.68
CA HIS A 80 6.88 18.47 -12.40
C HIS A 80 6.46 19.94 -12.21
N GLU A 81 5.28 20.32 -12.67
CA GLU A 81 4.71 21.62 -12.38
C GLU A 81 4.37 21.75 -10.89
N ILE A 82 4.64 22.92 -10.32
CA ILE A 82 4.30 23.17 -8.91
C ILE A 82 2.81 23.51 -8.83
N LYS A 83 1.97 22.47 -8.87
CA LYS A 83 0.53 22.58 -8.60
C LYS A 83 0.24 21.92 -7.26
N ASN A 84 -0.25 22.69 -6.31
CA ASN A 84 -0.68 22.21 -5.01
C ASN A 84 -2.20 22.14 -4.94
N LEU A 85 -2.72 21.30 -4.08
CA LEU A 85 -4.13 21.27 -3.74
C LEU A 85 -4.55 22.68 -3.25
N SER A 86 -5.60 23.25 -3.84
CA SER A 86 -6.13 24.54 -3.42
C SER A 86 -6.97 24.42 -2.16
N SER A 87 -7.07 25.49 -1.38
CA SER A 87 -7.91 25.51 -0.17
C SER A 87 -9.38 25.18 -0.45
N ASN A 88 -9.90 25.58 -1.62
CA ASN A 88 -11.27 25.24 -2.03
C ASN A 88 -11.40 23.73 -2.33
N ALA A 89 -10.42 23.13 -3.02
CA ALA A 89 -10.41 21.70 -3.28
C ALA A 89 -10.26 20.90 -1.97
N GLU A 90 -9.41 21.34 -1.05
CA GLU A 90 -9.28 20.75 0.29
C GLU A 90 -10.64 20.78 1.03
N HIS A 91 -11.31 21.93 1.06
CA HIS A 91 -12.63 22.07 1.66
C HIS A 91 -13.63 21.08 1.07
N ASN A 92 -13.71 21.02 -0.27
CA ASN A 92 -14.64 20.11 -0.97
C ASN A 92 -14.34 18.63 -0.69
N ILE A 93 -13.07 18.25 -0.60
CA ILE A 93 -12.65 16.89 -0.23
C ILE A 93 -13.11 16.57 1.19
N LEU A 94 -12.89 17.47 2.14
CA LEU A 94 -13.28 17.28 3.53
C LEU A 94 -14.80 17.18 3.68
N GLU A 95 -15.58 18.01 2.99
CA GLU A 95 -17.04 17.90 2.96
C GLU A 95 -17.52 16.58 2.31
N PHE A 96 -16.83 16.12 1.25
CA PHE A 96 -17.10 14.82 0.65
C PHE A 96 -16.85 13.68 1.64
N ILE A 97 -15.73 13.71 2.36
CA ILE A 97 -15.40 12.73 3.40
C ILE A 97 -16.45 12.75 4.49
N LYS A 98 -16.82 13.93 5.00
CA LYS A 98 -17.84 14.11 6.04
C LYS A 98 -19.19 13.51 5.65
N ASN A 99 -19.65 13.79 4.42
CA ASN A 99 -20.93 13.28 3.94
C ASN A 99 -20.89 11.75 3.75
N ASN A 100 -19.78 11.19 3.33
CA ASN A 100 -19.61 9.74 3.20
C ASN A 100 -19.44 9.06 4.56
N ALA A 101 -18.81 9.69 5.55
CA ALA A 101 -18.68 9.14 6.90
C ALA A 101 -20.03 8.86 7.57
N LYS A 102 -21.09 9.55 7.18
CA LYS A 102 -22.46 9.32 7.67
C LYS A 102 -23.09 8.01 7.19
N ILE A 103 -22.59 7.45 6.08
CA ILE A 103 -23.22 6.31 5.39
C ILE A 103 -22.26 5.14 5.13
N LYS A 104 -20.95 5.35 5.28
CA LYS A 104 -19.92 4.33 5.07
C LYS A 104 -19.40 3.83 6.42
N ARG A 105 -19.04 2.55 6.46
CA ARG A 105 -18.36 1.95 7.63
C ARG A 105 -16.87 2.25 7.64
N ASN A 106 -16.26 2.32 6.44
CA ASN A 106 -14.84 2.54 6.30
C ASN A 106 -14.55 3.53 5.17
N ILE A 107 -13.61 4.43 5.41
CA ILE A 107 -13.04 5.30 4.37
C ILE A 107 -11.52 5.14 4.43
N THR A 108 -10.92 4.81 3.28
CA THR A 108 -9.46 4.77 3.11
C THR A 108 -9.01 5.93 2.24
N ILE A 109 -8.05 6.70 2.72
CA ILE A 109 -7.50 7.85 2.01
C ILE A 109 -6.06 7.54 1.64
N SER A 110 -5.79 7.38 0.33
CA SER A 110 -4.47 7.16 -0.23
C SER A 110 -3.85 8.48 -0.66
N TRP A 111 -2.77 8.88 0.03
CA TRP A 111 -2.05 10.12 -0.29
C TRP A 111 -1.04 9.87 -1.40
N PHE A 112 -1.13 10.67 -2.43
CA PHE A 112 -0.33 10.56 -3.63
C PHE A 112 0.09 11.94 -4.15
N GLY A 113 0.89 11.94 -5.25
CA GLY A 113 1.31 13.14 -5.95
C GLY A 113 2.70 12.98 -6.57
N GLY A 114 3.39 14.08 -6.80
CA GLY A 114 4.82 14.03 -7.13
C GLY A 114 5.60 13.45 -5.94
N GLU A 115 5.67 14.22 -4.85
CA GLU A 115 6.11 13.73 -3.54
C GLU A 115 5.20 14.30 -2.45
N PRO A 116 4.28 13.49 -1.89
CA PRO A 116 3.29 13.97 -0.94
C PRO A 116 3.90 14.50 0.36
N LEU A 117 5.07 14.01 0.78
CA LEU A 117 5.73 14.49 2.01
C LEU A 117 6.22 15.94 1.91
N LEU A 118 6.32 16.53 0.71
CA LEU A 118 6.52 17.98 0.57
C LEU A 118 5.35 18.79 1.14
N LYS A 119 4.17 18.16 1.24
CA LYS A 119 2.93 18.73 1.77
C LYS A 119 2.41 17.98 3.00
N PHE A 120 3.31 17.40 3.78
CA PHE A 120 2.92 16.58 4.94
C PHE A 120 2.09 17.36 5.96
N ALA A 121 2.33 18.65 6.15
CA ALA A 121 1.53 19.49 7.03
C ALA A 121 0.06 19.59 6.57
N ASP A 122 -0.17 19.66 5.26
CA ASP A 122 -1.52 19.68 4.67
C ASP A 122 -2.20 18.31 4.83
N ILE A 123 -1.47 17.22 4.53
CA ILE A 123 -1.95 15.84 4.76
C ILE A 123 -2.35 15.65 6.21
N LYS A 124 -1.49 16.05 7.16
CA LYS A 124 -1.74 15.93 8.59
C LYS A 124 -3.01 16.65 9.02
N ARG A 125 -3.19 17.90 8.57
CA ARG A 125 -4.37 18.72 8.87
C ARG A 125 -5.65 18.07 8.33
N MET A 126 -5.63 17.64 7.06
CA MET A 126 -6.78 17.00 6.41
C MET A 126 -7.13 15.66 7.06
N LEU A 127 -6.13 14.83 7.34
CA LEU A 127 -6.33 13.51 7.93
C LEU A 127 -6.85 13.62 9.37
N HIS A 128 -6.33 14.58 10.14
CA HIS A 128 -6.85 14.87 11.49
C HIS A 128 -8.34 15.24 11.44
N LYS A 129 -8.73 16.09 10.48
CA LYS A 129 -10.12 16.49 10.29
C LYS A 129 -10.99 15.32 9.83
N ALA A 130 -10.50 14.50 8.92
CA ALA A 130 -11.19 13.29 8.48
C ALA A 130 -11.43 12.31 9.65
N CYS A 131 -10.41 12.08 10.51
CA CYS A 131 -10.55 11.25 11.69
C CYS A 131 -11.61 11.78 12.65
N GLN A 132 -11.69 13.11 12.87
CA GLN A 132 -12.76 13.71 13.67
C GLN A 132 -14.15 13.40 13.10
N TYR A 133 -14.34 13.46 11.78
CA TYR A 133 -15.60 13.05 11.16
C TYR A 133 -15.87 11.55 11.32
N GLY A 134 -14.79 10.72 11.22
CA GLY A 134 -14.91 9.30 11.50
C GLY A 134 -15.43 9.01 12.90
N ASP A 135 -14.85 9.66 13.90
CA ASP A 135 -15.26 9.52 15.31
C ASP A 135 -16.69 10.03 15.54
N GLU A 136 -17.08 11.16 14.91
CA GLU A 136 -18.41 11.75 15.02
C GLU A 136 -19.52 10.82 14.47
N TYR A 137 -19.25 10.12 13.35
CA TYR A 137 -20.27 9.30 12.66
C TYR A 137 -20.07 7.80 12.79
N GLY A 138 -19.08 7.34 13.57
CA GLY A 138 -18.79 5.91 13.74
C GLY A 138 -18.20 5.26 12.49
N CYS A 139 -17.58 6.04 11.61
CA CYS A 139 -16.90 5.58 10.40
C CYS A 139 -15.40 5.41 10.65
N LYS A 140 -14.86 4.25 10.31
CA LYS A 140 -13.42 4.00 10.44
C LYS A 140 -12.64 4.70 9.34
N ILE A 141 -11.83 5.69 9.70
CA ILE A 141 -10.91 6.33 8.77
C ILE A 141 -9.55 5.65 8.85
N THR A 142 -9.02 5.23 7.69
CA THR A 142 -7.67 4.71 7.53
C THR A 142 -6.98 5.43 6.40
N SER A 143 -5.66 5.35 6.36
CA SER A 143 -4.87 6.04 5.36
C SER A 143 -3.64 5.23 4.97
N ASP A 144 -3.17 5.44 3.76
CA ASP A 144 -1.88 5.01 3.26
C ASP A 144 -1.20 6.14 2.49
N ILE A 145 0.11 6.04 2.29
CA ILE A 145 0.89 7.04 1.58
C ILE A 145 1.88 6.38 0.63
N THR A 146 1.92 6.85 -0.62
CA THR A 146 2.96 6.50 -1.59
C THR A 146 3.97 7.62 -1.67
N THR A 147 5.20 7.36 -1.25
CA THR A 147 6.29 8.33 -1.18
C THR A 147 7.58 7.78 -1.79
N ASN A 148 8.49 8.66 -2.22
CA ASN A 148 9.84 8.24 -2.57
C ASN A 148 10.69 7.88 -1.33
N GLY A 149 10.22 8.18 -0.12
CA GLY A 149 10.85 7.82 1.15
C GLY A 149 11.99 8.73 1.60
N TYR A 150 12.43 9.67 0.78
CA TYR A 150 13.59 10.52 1.08
C TYR A 150 13.35 11.49 2.25
N LEU A 151 12.12 12.03 2.35
CA LEU A 151 11.73 13.01 3.37
C LEU A 151 11.20 12.38 4.66
N LEU A 152 11.15 11.05 4.75
CA LEU A 152 10.76 10.35 5.97
C LEU A 152 11.76 10.65 7.09
N ASN A 153 11.23 10.96 8.27
CA ASN A 153 11.99 11.13 9.49
C ASN A 153 11.17 10.58 10.68
N GLU A 154 11.81 10.43 11.83
CA GLU A 154 11.16 9.86 13.01
C GLU A 154 9.93 10.63 13.47
N GLN A 155 9.93 11.95 13.33
CA GLN A 155 8.80 12.79 13.75
C GLN A 155 7.59 12.53 12.86
N ASN A 156 7.73 12.61 11.51
CA ASN A 156 6.60 12.40 10.62
C ASN A 156 6.11 10.95 10.64
N ILE A 157 7.00 9.96 10.87
CA ILE A 157 6.61 8.56 11.05
C ILE A 157 5.74 8.38 12.30
N ARG A 158 6.13 8.97 13.44
CA ARG A 158 5.31 8.95 14.68
C ARG A 158 3.95 9.62 14.46
N GLU A 159 3.91 10.77 13.81
CA GLU A 159 2.67 11.48 13.50
C GLU A 159 1.77 10.67 12.56
N MET A 160 2.32 10.03 11.53
CA MET A 160 1.58 9.11 10.64
C MET A 160 0.91 7.98 11.43
N LYS A 161 1.63 7.38 12.37
CA LYS A 161 1.09 6.30 13.22
C LYS A 161 -0.10 6.78 14.05
N GLN A 162 0.01 7.96 14.66
CA GLN A 162 -1.07 8.56 15.46
C GLN A 162 -2.31 8.88 14.62
N LEU A 163 -2.14 9.17 13.34
CA LEU A 163 -3.20 9.51 12.39
C LEU A 163 -3.72 8.30 11.58
N ASN A 164 -3.55 7.08 12.08
CA ASN A 164 -4.04 5.87 11.42
C ASN A 164 -3.50 5.62 9.99
N VAL A 165 -2.30 6.11 9.66
CA VAL A 165 -1.60 5.67 8.45
C VAL A 165 -1.19 4.22 8.64
N LYS A 166 -1.78 3.32 7.85
CA LYS A 166 -1.62 1.86 7.99
C LYS A 166 -0.43 1.34 7.20
N SER A 167 -0.17 1.94 6.06
CA SER A 167 0.94 1.51 5.21
C SER A 167 1.63 2.70 4.53
N ILE A 168 2.92 2.51 4.29
CA ILE A 168 3.76 3.42 3.51
C ILE A 168 4.31 2.63 2.34
N GLN A 169 3.97 3.04 1.11
CA GLN A 169 4.55 2.45 -0.09
C GLN A 169 5.78 3.24 -0.53
N ILE A 170 6.91 2.55 -0.65
CA ILE A 170 8.19 3.14 -1.09
C ILE A 170 8.71 2.34 -2.28
N THR A 171 9.32 3.02 -3.26
CA THR A 171 9.90 2.38 -4.44
C THR A 171 11.43 2.40 -4.37
N ILE A 172 12.06 1.24 -4.57
CA ILE A 172 13.50 1.07 -4.77
C ILE A 172 13.74 0.35 -6.10
N ASP A 173 14.64 0.87 -6.90
CA ASP A 173 14.94 0.36 -8.23
C ASP A 173 16.26 -0.43 -8.22
N GLY A 174 16.22 -1.64 -7.68
CA GLY A 174 17.37 -2.53 -7.65
C GLY A 174 18.46 -2.14 -6.64
N ASP A 175 19.71 -2.29 -7.02
CA ASP A 175 20.87 -1.91 -6.21
C ASP A 175 21.11 -0.39 -6.17
N ARG A 176 22.12 0.03 -5.41
CA ARG A 176 22.46 1.45 -5.22
C ARG A 176 22.73 2.17 -6.55
N GLU A 177 23.53 1.56 -7.42
CA GLU A 177 23.91 2.17 -8.68
C GLU A 177 22.70 2.34 -9.61
N SER A 178 21.93 1.28 -9.79
CA SER A 178 20.70 1.27 -10.60
C SER A 178 19.67 2.26 -10.08
N HIS A 179 19.50 2.31 -8.75
CA HIS A 179 18.55 3.24 -8.12
C HIS A 179 18.98 4.69 -8.32
N ASN A 180 20.22 5.05 -7.96
CA ASN A 180 20.70 6.42 -8.03
C ASN A 180 20.72 6.95 -9.47
N LYS A 181 20.98 6.09 -10.45
CA LYS A 181 20.89 6.43 -11.87
C LYS A 181 19.47 6.82 -12.29
N ARG A 182 18.46 6.10 -11.79
CA ARG A 182 17.07 6.27 -12.23
C ARG A 182 16.26 7.21 -11.35
N ARG A 183 16.58 7.33 -10.08
CA ARG A 183 15.80 8.04 -9.05
C ARG A 183 16.68 9.03 -8.28
N TYR A 184 17.09 10.07 -8.96
CA TYR A 184 17.95 11.10 -8.39
C TYR A 184 17.16 12.34 -7.94
N LEU A 185 17.77 13.14 -7.05
CA LEU A 185 17.23 14.43 -6.65
C LEU A 185 17.16 15.41 -7.84
N ALA A 186 16.23 16.35 -7.78
CA ALA A 186 16.11 17.43 -8.77
C ALA A 186 17.40 18.24 -8.98
N GLY A 187 18.32 18.22 -8.01
CA GLY A 187 19.66 18.82 -8.06
C GLY A 187 20.79 17.81 -8.32
N ALA A 188 20.52 16.67 -8.94
CA ALA A 188 21.50 15.62 -9.28
C ALA A 188 22.19 14.95 -8.08
N GLY A 189 21.48 14.72 -6.98
CA GLY A 189 21.99 14.03 -5.78
C GLY A 189 21.54 12.58 -5.69
N GLU A 190 22.36 11.75 -5.02
CA GLU A 190 22.05 10.36 -4.71
C GLU A 190 20.93 10.24 -3.65
N THR A 191 20.14 9.17 -3.74
CA THR A 191 18.94 9.01 -2.91
C THR A 191 18.89 7.68 -2.17
N TYR A 192 19.55 6.64 -2.66
CA TYR A 192 19.45 5.27 -2.16
C TYR A 192 19.75 5.14 -0.67
N ASP A 193 20.89 5.66 -0.22
CA ASP A 193 21.33 5.48 1.17
C ASP A 193 20.41 6.19 2.15
N LYS A 194 19.94 7.39 1.79
CA LYS A 194 18.98 8.14 2.61
C LYS A 194 17.63 7.40 2.73
N ILE A 195 17.14 6.84 1.62
CA ILE A 195 15.90 6.04 1.64
C ILE A 195 16.09 4.79 2.48
N LYS A 196 17.22 4.08 2.33
CA LYS A 196 17.54 2.89 3.13
C LYS A 196 17.58 3.20 4.62
N GLU A 197 18.26 4.29 5.03
CA GLU A 197 18.27 4.75 6.42
C GLU A 197 16.86 5.01 6.95
N ASN A 198 16.04 5.71 6.17
CA ASN A 198 14.66 6.02 6.54
C ASN A 198 13.77 4.78 6.62
N LEU A 199 13.95 3.79 5.74
CA LEU A 199 13.25 2.51 5.78
C LEU A 199 13.50 1.74 7.08
N ILE A 200 14.75 1.75 7.58
CA ILE A 200 15.10 1.13 8.87
C ILE A 200 14.30 1.79 9.99
N LYS A 201 14.25 3.12 10.02
CA LYS A 201 13.47 3.88 11.03
C LYS A 201 11.98 3.58 10.98
N VAL A 202 11.42 3.40 9.78
CA VAL A 202 9.99 3.03 9.63
C VAL A 202 9.73 1.62 10.16
N SER A 203 10.62 0.65 9.88
CA SER A 203 10.47 -0.74 10.31
C SER A 203 10.44 -0.86 11.84
N GLU A 204 11.17 -0.01 12.55
CA GLU A 204 11.18 0.04 14.03
C GLU A 204 9.87 0.55 14.63
N GLN A 205 9.03 1.21 13.86
CA GLN A 205 7.77 1.81 14.35
C GLN A 205 6.52 0.95 14.12
N ASN A 206 6.65 -0.29 13.63
CA ASN A 206 5.54 -1.20 13.35
C ASN A 206 4.47 -0.60 12.39
N ILE A 207 4.89 0.20 11.43
CA ILE A 207 4.07 0.62 10.30
C ILE A 207 4.33 -0.37 9.15
N PHE A 208 3.27 -0.83 8.48
CA PHE A 208 3.41 -1.73 7.36
C PHE A 208 4.07 -1.02 6.16
N VAL A 209 5.18 -1.56 5.68
CA VAL A 209 5.91 -1.01 4.53
C VAL A 209 5.68 -1.89 3.31
N ILE A 210 5.17 -1.29 2.25
CA ILE A 210 5.08 -1.90 0.93
C ILE A 210 6.30 -1.45 0.14
N LEU A 211 7.26 -2.35 -0.04
CA LEU A 211 8.44 -2.07 -0.86
C LEU A 211 8.17 -2.48 -2.30
N ARG A 212 8.05 -1.49 -3.19
CA ARG A 212 7.96 -1.73 -4.63
C ARG A 212 9.37 -1.75 -5.22
N ILE A 213 9.76 -2.88 -5.79
CA ILE A 213 11.05 -3.04 -6.46
C ILE A 213 10.80 -3.07 -7.96
N LEU A 214 11.35 -2.10 -8.68
CA LEU A 214 11.32 -2.08 -10.14
C LEU A 214 12.67 -2.58 -10.67
N THR A 215 12.66 -3.77 -11.26
CA THR A 215 13.80 -4.32 -11.98
C THR A 215 13.52 -4.24 -13.47
N LYS A 216 14.29 -3.46 -14.22
CA LYS A 216 14.27 -3.56 -15.67
C LYS A 216 15.22 -4.68 -16.05
N LYS A 217 14.72 -5.79 -16.63
CA LYS A 217 15.58 -6.65 -17.43
C LYS A 217 16.16 -5.78 -18.56
N MET A 218 17.48 -5.63 -18.56
CA MET A 218 18.18 -5.13 -19.73
C MET A 218 18.08 -6.16 -20.84
#